data_a5ec88f68bae99d107a966baf6810bbc
#
_entry.id   a5ec88f68bae99d107a966baf6810bbc
#
_cell.length_a   1.000
_cell.length_b   1.000
_cell.length_c   1.000
_cell.angle_alpha   90.00
_cell.angle_beta   90.00
_cell.angle_gamma   90.00
#
_symmetry.space_group_name_H-M   'P 1'
#
loop_
_entity.id
_entity.type
_entity.pdbx_description
1 polymer ?
#
loop_
_entity_poly.entity_id
_entity_poly.type
_entity_poly.pdbx_seq_one_letter_code
_entity_poly.pdbx_strand_id
1 'polypeptide(L)'
;IASCLVGSEMCIRDRFRRKKSGEIISGVYEEGTHNILPVENCYVEDEKAAAIIRTFAELIKSFKLQIYNEDTGTGLIRHLQIRVGRKTGQIMVIIVTASPVFPSKKNLANALVTAHPEITTVVQNINMKDTSMVIGDRNQVVYGKGYIEDILCGKRFRISPGSFYQVNPEQTEVLYGKAIKYADLKKKETVIDAYCGIGTIGIAASDRAK
;
A
#
# COMPACT_ATOMS: atom_id res chain seq x y z
N ILE A 1 16.87 -0.79 9.53
CA ILE A 1 15.99 0.41 9.64
C ILE A 1 16.07 1.27 8.38
N ALA A 2 17.22 1.35 7.70
CA ALA A 2 17.40 2.24 6.54
C ALA A 2 16.67 1.80 5.26
N SER A 3 16.46 0.52 5.01
CA SER A 3 15.78 0.03 3.81
C SER A 3 14.26 0.28 3.80
N CYS A 4 13.67 0.54 4.95
CA CYS A 4 12.27 0.93 5.05
C CYS A 4 12.01 2.39 4.67
N LEU A 5 13.06 3.23 4.54
CA LEU A 5 12.94 4.67 4.37
C LEU A 5 13.04 5.16 2.93
N VAL A 6 13.44 4.31 1.98
CA VAL A 6 13.62 4.72 0.58
C VAL A 6 12.58 4.06 -0.31
N GLY A 7 11.54 4.82 -0.65
CA GLY A 7 10.52 4.44 -1.64
C GLY A 7 9.46 3.44 -1.17
N SER A 8 9.45 3.09 0.13
CA SER A 8 8.48 2.14 0.70
C SER A 8 7.47 2.78 1.66
N GLU A 9 7.57 4.06 1.87
CA GLU A 9 6.95 4.79 2.99
C GLU A 9 5.44 4.95 2.91
N MET A 10 4.82 4.40 1.88
CA MET A 10 3.41 4.71 1.62
C MET A 10 2.44 3.62 1.99
N CYS A 11 2.95 2.49 2.41
CA CYS A 11 2.10 1.35 2.68
C CYS A 11 2.88 0.29 3.42
N ILE A 12 2.17 -0.39 4.24
CA ILE A 12 2.66 -1.62 4.83
C ILE A 12 2.87 -2.60 3.70
N ARG A 13 4.07 -3.13 3.60
CA ARG A 13 4.45 -4.12 2.61
C ARG A 13 4.96 -5.33 3.32
N ASP A 14 4.27 -6.42 3.13
CA ASP A 14 4.74 -7.68 3.65
C ASP A 14 5.09 -8.63 2.53
N ARG A 15 6.21 -9.29 2.74
CA ARG A 15 6.60 -10.50 2.04
C ARG A 15 6.26 -11.71 2.89
N PHE A 16 6.03 -12.82 2.23
CA PHE A 16 5.64 -14.06 2.90
C PHE A 16 6.66 -15.15 2.63
N ARG A 17 6.87 -16.01 3.62
CA ARG A 17 7.69 -17.22 3.49
C ARG A 17 7.01 -18.37 4.23
N ARG A 18 7.05 -19.53 3.63
CA ARG A 18 6.64 -20.79 4.28
C ARG A 18 7.83 -21.41 4.98
N LYS A 19 7.76 -21.56 6.30
CA LYS A 19 8.73 -22.34 7.08
C LYS A 19 8.63 -23.84 6.79
N LYS A 20 9.64 -24.60 7.16
CA LYS A 20 9.60 -26.08 7.08
C LYS A 20 8.45 -26.70 7.89
N SER A 21 8.02 -26.02 8.95
CA SER A 21 6.84 -26.40 9.76
C SER A 21 5.50 -26.23 9.03
N GLY A 22 5.48 -25.59 7.85
CA GLY A 22 4.26 -25.22 7.13
C GLY A 22 3.64 -23.89 7.57
N GLU A 23 4.17 -23.25 8.59
CA GLU A 23 3.79 -21.90 9.04
C GLU A 23 4.16 -20.87 7.98
N ILE A 24 3.30 -19.87 7.77
CA ILE A 24 3.59 -18.73 6.91
C ILE A 24 3.92 -17.54 7.79
N ILE A 25 5.09 -16.98 7.57
CA ILE A 25 5.55 -15.76 8.21
C ILE A 25 5.50 -14.60 7.23
N SER A 26 5.26 -13.41 7.76
CA SER A 26 5.35 -12.15 7.04
C SER A 26 6.44 -11.27 7.64
N GLY A 27 6.97 -10.35 6.85
CA GLY A 27 7.98 -9.41 7.30
C GLY A 27 8.76 -8.76 6.16
N VAL A 28 9.93 -8.26 6.48
CA VAL A 28 10.83 -7.57 5.56
C VAL A 28 12.04 -8.42 5.22
N TYR A 29 12.68 -8.17 4.09
CA TYR A 29 13.94 -8.83 3.77
C TYR A 29 15.07 -8.33 4.67
N GLU A 30 15.88 -9.27 5.14
CA GLU A 30 17.20 -8.98 5.66
C GLU A 30 18.06 -8.37 4.55
N GLU A 31 18.82 -7.33 4.89
CA GLU A 31 19.62 -6.58 3.92
C GLU A 31 20.56 -7.50 3.13
N GLY A 32 20.56 -7.35 1.80
CA GLY A 32 21.38 -8.14 0.89
C GLY A 32 20.99 -9.62 0.74
N THR A 33 19.83 -10.04 1.28
CA THR A 33 19.36 -11.42 1.20
C THR A 33 17.88 -11.49 0.81
N HIS A 34 17.41 -12.70 0.49
CA HIS A 34 15.97 -13.00 0.37
C HIS A 34 15.40 -13.67 1.65
N ASN A 35 16.11 -13.58 2.78
CA ASN A 35 15.60 -14.05 4.05
C ASN A 35 14.58 -13.06 4.61
N ILE A 36 13.46 -13.58 5.13
CA ILE A 36 12.45 -12.75 5.77
C ILE A 36 12.74 -12.67 7.27
N LEU A 37 12.92 -11.45 7.75
CA LEU A 37 12.89 -11.12 9.17
C LEU A 37 11.42 -10.94 9.56
N PRO A 38 10.88 -11.79 10.45
CA PRO A 38 9.50 -11.66 10.89
C PRO A 38 9.29 -10.32 11.61
N VAL A 39 8.21 -9.62 11.26
CA VAL A 39 7.78 -8.41 11.96
C VAL A 39 6.44 -8.72 12.63
N GLU A 40 6.44 -8.86 13.94
CA GLU A 40 5.22 -9.13 14.70
C GLU A 40 4.50 -7.85 15.09
N ASN A 41 5.26 -6.83 15.46
CA ASN A 41 4.74 -5.51 15.82
C ASN A 41 5.65 -4.43 15.23
N CYS A 42 5.05 -3.47 14.57
CA CYS A 42 5.74 -2.29 14.03
C CYS A 42 5.03 -1.04 14.53
N TYR A 43 5.76 -0.17 15.24
CA TYR A 43 5.19 1.08 15.79
C TYR A 43 4.83 2.11 14.72
N VAL A 44 5.28 1.92 13.48
CA VAL A 44 4.98 2.80 12.33
C VAL A 44 3.75 2.31 11.57
N GLU A 45 3.38 1.04 11.75
CA GLU A 45 2.27 0.42 11.06
C GLU A 45 0.93 0.68 11.75
N ASP A 46 -0.12 0.66 10.95
CA ASP A 46 -1.49 0.69 11.44
C ASP A 46 -1.88 -0.69 12.00
N GLU A 47 -2.44 -0.73 13.21
CA GLU A 47 -2.82 -1.99 13.88
C GLU A 47 -3.80 -2.83 13.06
N LYS A 48 -4.73 -2.18 12.34
CA LYS A 48 -5.69 -2.88 11.46
C LYS A 48 -4.97 -3.53 10.28
N ALA A 49 -3.98 -2.83 9.73
CA ALA A 49 -3.19 -3.36 8.64
C ALA A 49 -2.38 -4.59 9.10
N ALA A 50 -1.76 -4.54 10.27
CA ALA A 50 -1.06 -5.68 10.85
C ALA A 50 -2.02 -6.88 11.08
N ALA A 51 -3.25 -6.64 11.53
CA ALA A 51 -4.27 -7.68 11.67
C ALA A 51 -4.66 -8.30 10.31
N ILE A 52 -4.84 -7.47 9.28
CA ILE A 52 -5.13 -7.93 7.91
C ILE A 52 -4.01 -8.81 7.35
N ILE A 53 -2.75 -8.45 7.60
CA ILE A 53 -1.59 -9.23 7.16
C ILE A 53 -1.60 -10.62 7.78
N ARG A 54 -1.84 -10.72 9.10
CA ARG A 54 -1.94 -12.02 9.80
C ARG A 54 -3.06 -12.88 9.22
N THR A 55 -4.24 -12.32 9.03
CA THR A 55 -5.37 -13.03 8.41
C THR A 55 -5.01 -13.47 6.98
N PHE A 56 -4.34 -12.64 6.20
CA PHE A 56 -3.94 -13.00 4.85
C PHE A 56 -2.94 -14.15 4.83
N ALA A 57 -1.99 -14.22 5.78
CA ALA A 57 -1.08 -15.34 5.94
C ALA A 57 -1.84 -16.67 6.17
N GLU A 58 -2.88 -16.66 7.02
CA GLU A 58 -3.75 -17.81 7.23
C GLU A 58 -4.54 -18.19 5.96
N LEU A 59 -5.00 -17.20 5.21
CA LEU A 59 -5.70 -17.43 3.95
C LEU A 59 -4.78 -18.02 2.86
N ILE A 60 -3.51 -17.59 2.77
CA ILE A 60 -2.51 -18.24 1.90
C ILE A 60 -2.44 -19.74 2.18
N LYS A 61 -2.44 -20.13 3.45
CA LYS A 61 -2.40 -21.53 3.87
C LYS A 61 -3.69 -22.27 3.52
N SER A 62 -4.85 -21.72 3.88
CA SER A 62 -6.15 -22.35 3.68
C SER A 62 -6.53 -22.50 2.20
N PHE A 63 -6.20 -21.52 1.37
CA PHE A 63 -6.41 -21.56 -0.07
C PHE A 63 -5.28 -22.28 -0.84
N LYS A 64 -4.28 -22.83 -0.13
CA LYS A 64 -3.11 -23.54 -0.69
C LYS A 64 -2.37 -22.72 -1.75
N LEU A 65 -2.27 -21.40 -1.56
CA LEU A 65 -1.60 -20.51 -2.48
C LEU A 65 -0.08 -20.70 -2.39
N GLN A 66 0.58 -20.62 -3.53
CA GLN A 66 2.03 -20.68 -3.60
C GLN A 66 2.61 -19.28 -3.40
N ILE A 67 3.52 -19.16 -2.44
CA ILE A 67 4.30 -17.94 -2.23
C ILE A 67 5.38 -17.89 -3.31
N TYR A 68 5.58 -16.70 -3.91
CA TYR A 68 6.59 -16.50 -4.91
C TYR A 68 8.00 -16.61 -4.29
N ASN A 69 8.86 -17.37 -4.95
CA ASN A 69 10.26 -17.50 -4.59
C ASN A 69 11.09 -16.74 -5.63
N GLU A 70 11.78 -15.70 -5.20
CA GLU A 70 12.59 -14.84 -6.08
C GLU A 70 13.79 -15.58 -6.67
N ASP A 71 14.35 -16.60 -5.97
CA ASP A 71 15.51 -17.36 -6.45
C ASP A 71 15.15 -18.32 -7.59
N THR A 72 13.93 -18.85 -7.57
CA THR A 72 13.46 -19.81 -8.59
C THR A 72 12.50 -19.22 -9.60
N GLY A 73 12.00 -18.00 -9.38
CA GLY A 73 11.02 -17.37 -10.23
C GLY A 73 9.64 -18.04 -10.21
N THR A 74 9.35 -18.88 -9.19
CA THR A 74 8.12 -19.69 -9.13
C THR A 74 7.22 -19.29 -7.98
N GLY A 75 5.90 -19.48 -8.14
CA GLY A 75 4.90 -19.12 -7.15
C GLY A 75 3.96 -18.01 -7.64
N LEU A 76 2.98 -17.66 -6.83
CA LEU A 76 1.94 -16.71 -7.19
C LEU A 76 2.00 -15.42 -6.37
N ILE A 77 1.98 -15.53 -5.04
CA ILE A 77 1.89 -14.39 -4.12
C ILE A 77 3.26 -13.79 -3.89
N ARG A 78 3.49 -12.56 -4.39
CA ARG A 78 4.74 -11.82 -4.21
C ARG A 78 4.71 -10.95 -2.97
N HIS A 79 3.70 -10.07 -2.88
CA HIS A 79 3.57 -9.12 -1.78
C HIS A 79 2.11 -8.91 -1.40
N LEU A 80 1.91 -8.45 -0.19
CA LEU A 80 0.70 -7.78 0.24
C LEU A 80 1.04 -6.32 0.55
N GLN A 81 0.27 -5.41 -0.02
CA GLN A 81 0.43 -3.99 0.26
C GLN A 81 -0.90 -3.46 0.79
N ILE A 82 -0.86 -2.74 1.91
CA ILE A 82 -2.04 -2.17 2.54
C ILE A 82 -1.91 -0.66 2.59
N ARG A 83 -2.96 0.03 2.19
CA ARG A 83 -3.06 1.49 2.25
C ARG A 83 -4.24 1.88 3.10
N VAL A 84 -3.99 2.78 4.05
CA VAL A 84 -4.99 3.25 5.01
C VAL A 84 -5.21 4.74 4.82
N GLY A 85 -6.45 5.15 4.59
CA GLY A 85 -6.87 6.54 4.65
C GLY A 85 -7.08 6.94 6.10
N ARG A 86 -6.14 7.69 6.66
CA ARG A 86 -6.10 8.00 8.10
C ARG A 86 -7.33 8.72 8.62
N LYS A 87 -7.85 9.68 7.84
CA LYS A 87 -9.05 10.46 8.25
C LYS A 87 -10.36 9.78 7.87
N THR A 88 -10.36 8.96 6.83
CA THR A 88 -11.59 8.29 6.37
C THR A 88 -11.75 6.89 6.93
N GLY A 89 -10.67 6.27 7.42
CA GLY A 89 -10.65 4.88 7.87
C GLY A 89 -10.78 3.86 6.72
N GLN A 90 -10.78 4.29 5.47
CA GLN A 90 -10.86 3.40 4.32
C GLN A 90 -9.56 2.61 4.15
N ILE A 91 -9.68 1.31 3.86
CA ILE A 91 -8.52 0.43 3.68
C ILE A 91 -8.56 -0.19 2.29
N MET A 92 -7.44 -0.11 1.59
CA MET A 92 -7.20 -0.83 0.34
C MET A 92 -6.15 -1.90 0.54
N VAL A 93 -6.51 -3.13 0.16
CA VAL A 93 -5.59 -4.27 0.13
C VAL A 93 -5.18 -4.54 -1.29
N ILE A 94 -3.89 -4.58 -1.56
CA ILE A 94 -3.28 -4.82 -2.87
C ILE A 94 -2.50 -6.13 -2.79
N ILE A 95 -3.00 -7.15 -3.48
CA ILE A 95 -2.36 -8.46 -3.55
C ILE A 95 -1.50 -8.49 -4.81
N VAL A 96 -0.19 -8.48 -4.65
CA VAL A 96 0.76 -8.51 -5.76
C VAL A 96 1.03 -9.95 -6.16
N THR A 97 0.77 -10.27 -7.43
CA THR A 97 0.89 -11.63 -7.97
C THR A 97 1.86 -11.68 -9.14
N ALA A 98 2.60 -12.78 -9.27
CA ALA A 98 3.48 -13.05 -10.40
C ALA A 98 2.74 -13.49 -11.67
N SER A 99 1.42 -13.67 -11.61
CA SER A 99 0.58 -14.13 -12.73
C SER A 99 -0.77 -13.42 -12.72
N PRO A 100 -1.37 -13.17 -13.89
CA PRO A 100 -2.74 -12.70 -13.99
C PRO A 100 -3.76 -13.76 -13.55
N VAL A 101 -3.38 -15.04 -13.62
CA VAL A 101 -4.21 -16.16 -13.19
C VAL A 101 -4.11 -16.30 -11.67
N PHE A 102 -5.19 -15.97 -10.99
CA PHE A 102 -5.27 -16.07 -9.54
C PHE A 102 -6.50 -16.92 -9.17
N PRO A 103 -6.31 -18.22 -8.90
CA PRO A 103 -7.40 -19.11 -8.55
C PRO A 103 -8.13 -18.65 -7.29
N SER A 104 -9.45 -18.74 -7.31
CA SER A 104 -10.31 -18.42 -6.16
C SER A 104 -10.15 -17.00 -5.59
N LYS A 105 -9.63 -16.03 -6.36
CA LYS A 105 -9.37 -14.67 -5.89
C LYS A 105 -10.59 -13.97 -5.28
N LYS A 106 -11.79 -14.21 -5.85
CA LYS A 106 -13.04 -13.65 -5.30
C LYS A 106 -13.38 -14.24 -3.94
N ASN A 107 -13.24 -15.56 -3.78
CA ASN A 107 -13.51 -16.22 -2.51
C ASN A 107 -12.51 -15.79 -1.43
N LEU A 108 -11.24 -15.64 -1.79
CA LEU A 108 -10.21 -15.14 -0.89
C LEU A 108 -10.50 -13.68 -0.48
N ALA A 109 -10.84 -12.81 -1.42
CA ALA A 109 -11.20 -11.43 -1.12
C ALA A 109 -12.44 -11.36 -0.21
N ASN A 110 -13.46 -12.17 -0.47
CA ASN A 110 -14.65 -12.24 0.39
C ASN A 110 -14.31 -12.72 1.80
N ALA A 111 -13.47 -13.76 1.93
CA ALA A 111 -13.03 -14.24 3.25
C ALA A 111 -12.29 -13.16 4.02
N LEU A 112 -11.40 -12.42 3.34
CA LEU A 112 -10.65 -11.32 3.94
C LEU A 112 -11.58 -10.17 4.39
N VAL A 113 -12.52 -9.76 3.54
CA VAL A 113 -13.49 -8.69 3.86
C VAL A 113 -14.46 -9.12 4.95
N THR A 114 -14.84 -10.39 5.00
CA THR A 114 -15.68 -10.92 6.09
C THR A 114 -14.95 -10.86 7.44
N ALA A 115 -13.65 -11.16 7.47
CA ALA A 115 -12.83 -11.06 8.67
C ALA A 115 -12.49 -9.59 9.04
N HIS A 116 -12.42 -8.71 8.06
CA HIS A 116 -12.05 -7.29 8.20
C HIS A 116 -13.03 -6.40 7.42
N PRO A 117 -14.22 -6.10 7.99
CA PRO A 117 -15.25 -5.30 7.31
C PRO A 117 -14.84 -3.87 6.96
N GLU A 118 -13.79 -3.35 7.58
CA GLU A 118 -13.21 -2.05 7.29
C GLU A 118 -12.48 -1.99 5.94
N ILE A 119 -12.21 -3.12 5.30
CA ILE A 119 -11.61 -3.16 3.96
C ILE A 119 -12.60 -2.61 2.94
N THR A 120 -12.25 -1.48 2.35
CA THR A 120 -13.07 -0.79 1.35
C THR A 120 -12.90 -1.39 -0.04
N THR A 121 -11.72 -1.88 -0.35
CA THR A 121 -11.41 -2.45 -1.67
C THR A 121 -10.24 -3.43 -1.64
N VAL A 122 -10.30 -4.44 -2.50
CA VAL A 122 -9.22 -5.41 -2.73
C VAL A 122 -8.86 -5.38 -4.22
N VAL A 123 -7.58 -5.23 -4.49
CA VAL A 123 -7.02 -5.15 -5.85
C VAL A 123 -5.96 -6.25 -6.03
N GLN A 124 -6.03 -6.98 -7.13
CA GLN A 124 -4.92 -7.77 -7.62
C GLN A 124 -4.01 -6.87 -8.45
N ASN A 125 -2.77 -6.72 -8.06
CA ASN A 125 -1.73 -6.13 -8.89
C ASN A 125 -0.90 -7.24 -9.52
N ILE A 126 -0.62 -7.13 -10.82
CA ILE A 126 0.08 -8.16 -11.58
C ILE A 126 1.48 -7.64 -11.87
N ASN A 127 2.48 -8.25 -11.24
CA ASN A 127 3.89 -7.97 -11.46
C ASN A 127 4.63 -9.25 -11.88
N MET A 128 4.78 -9.42 -13.19
CA MET A 128 5.46 -10.57 -13.80
C MET A 128 6.94 -10.30 -14.08
N LYS A 129 7.42 -9.08 -13.79
CA LYS A 129 8.79 -8.67 -14.10
C LYS A 129 9.73 -9.16 -13.01
N ASP A 130 10.93 -9.52 -13.41
CA ASP A 130 12.06 -9.71 -12.51
C ASP A 130 12.66 -8.32 -12.21
N THR A 131 12.19 -7.71 -11.12
CA THR A 131 12.52 -6.35 -10.74
C THR A 131 12.34 -6.14 -9.25
N SER A 132 13.11 -5.22 -8.68
CA SER A 132 12.95 -4.77 -7.30
C SER A 132 11.67 -3.96 -7.05
N MET A 133 10.98 -3.53 -8.12
CA MET A 133 9.69 -2.84 -7.99
C MET A 133 8.62 -3.78 -7.47
N VAL A 134 7.94 -3.37 -6.41
CA VAL A 134 6.90 -4.18 -5.77
C VAL A 134 5.64 -4.23 -6.62
N ILE A 135 5.19 -3.09 -7.13
CA ILE A 135 3.95 -2.96 -7.90
C ILE A 135 4.25 -3.02 -9.39
N GLY A 136 3.52 -3.86 -10.10
CA GLY A 136 3.50 -3.90 -11.56
C GLY A 136 2.50 -2.91 -12.17
N ASP A 137 2.45 -2.87 -13.50
CA ASP A 137 1.70 -1.87 -14.26
C ASP A 137 0.19 -2.18 -14.34
N ARG A 138 -0.24 -3.41 -14.04
CA ARG A 138 -1.61 -3.88 -14.26
C ARG A 138 -2.33 -4.15 -12.95
N ASN A 139 -3.49 -3.51 -12.80
CA ASN A 139 -4.37 -3.72 -11.67
C ASN A 139 -5.70 -4.34 -12.12
N GLN A 140 -6.24 -5.27 -11.32
CA GLN A 140 -7.59 -5.82 -11.46
C GLN A 140 -8.33 -5.66 -10.14
N VAL A 141 -9.47 -4.98 -10.16
CA VAL A 141 -10.32 -4.85 -8.98
C VAL A 141 -10.97 -6.20 -8.71
N VAL A 142 -10.82 -6.70 -7.49
CA VAL A 142 -11.41 -7.96 -7.03
C VAL A 142 -12.65 -7.70 -6.17
N TYR A 143 -12.58 -6.64 -5.33
CA TYR A 143 -13.67 -6.21 -4.47
C TYR A 143 -13.66 -4.68 -4.36
N GLY A 144 -14.82 -4.05 -4.25
CA GLY A 144 -14.96 -2.60 -4.05
C GLY A 144 -14.66 -1.78 -5.30
N LYS A 145 -14.19 -0.55 -5.10
CA LYS A 145 -14.05 0.46 -6.17
C LYS A 145 -12.67 0.49 -6.83
N GLY A 146 -11.66 -0.19 -6.26
CA GLY A 146 -10.28 -0.15 -6.75
C GLY A 146 -9.48 1.09 -6.32
N TYR A 147 -10.04 1.90 -5.44
CA TYR A 147 -9.38 3.06 -4.83
C TYR A 147 -9.97 3.33 -3.45
N ILE A 148 -9.25 4.08 -2.65
CA ILE A 148 -9.73 4.66 -1.40
C ILE A 148 -9.69 6.18 -1.49
N GLU A 149 -10.35 6.84 -0.56
CA GLU A 149 -10.28 8.29 -0.41
C GLU A 149 -9.72 8.64 0.97
N ASP A 150 -8.96 9.74 1.03
CA ASP A 150 -8.53 10.31 2.29
C ASP A 150 -8.63 11.84 2.25
N ILE A 151 -8.47 12.48 3.41
CA ILE A 151 -8.56 13.93 3.56
C ILE A 151 -7.19 14.45 4.02
N LEU A 152 -6.64 15.42 3.27
CA LEU A 152 -5.39 16.09 3.58
C LEU A 152 -5.58 17.60 3.39
N CYS A 153 -5.21 18.41 4.38
CA CYS A 153 -5.42 19.86 4.36
C CYS A 153 -6.87 20.27 4.03
N GLY A 154 -7.86 19.53 4.52
CA GLY A 154 -9.28 19.77 4.24
C GLY A 154 -9.76 19.38 2.85
N LYS A 155 -8.88 18.88 1.97
CA LYS A 155 -9.21 18.44 0.61
C LYS A 155 -9.32 16.93 0.53
N ARG A 156 -10.25 16.41 -0.28
CA ARG A 156 -10.45 14.97 -0.49
C ARG A 156 -9.60 14.50 -1.67
N PHE A 157 -8.82 13.46 -1.45
CA PHE A 157 -7.96 12.84 -2.46
C PHE A 157 -8.39 11.41 -2.73
N ARG A 158 -8.41 11.04 -4.00
CA ARG A 158 -8.57 9.65 -4.42
C ARG A 158 -7.20 9.01 -4.57
N ILE A 159 -7.01 7.88 -3.90
CA ILE A 159 -5.76 7.15 -3.83
C ILE A 159 -5.94 5.82 -4.56
N SER A 160 -5.23 5.64 -5.68
CA SER A 160 -5.18 4.39 -6.44
C SER A 160 -4.03 3.50 -5.96
N PRO A 161 -3.94 2.22 -6.38
CA PRO A 161 -2.85 1.33 -5.98
C PRO A 161 -1.44 1.89 -6.22
N GLY A 162 -1.21 2.53 -7.37
CA GLY A 162 0.09 3.08 -7.74
C GLY A 162 0.30 4.56 -7.39
N SER A 163 -0.68 5.25 -6.80
CA SER A 163 -0.55 6.67 -6.48
C SER A 163 0.47 6.90 -5.35
N PHE A 164 1.30 7.93 -5.50
CA PHE A 164 2.07 8.43 -4.37
C PHE A 164 1.15 9.23 -3.43
N TYR A 165 1.15 8.88 -2.15
CA TYR A 165 0.43 9.61 -1.09
C TYR A 165 1.23 9.51 0.21
N GLN A 166 1.40 10.61 0.90
CA GLN A 166 2.22 10.69 2.12
C GLN A 166 1.68 9.79 3.23
N VAL A 167 2.56 9.00 3.83
CA VAL A 167 2.20 8.03 4.90
C VAL A 167 1.83 8.68 6.22
N ASN A 168 2.41 9.85 6.49
CA ASN A 168 2.14 10.61 7.70
C ASN A 168 1.39 11.89 7.34
N PRO A 169 0.05 11.84 7.18
CA PRO A 169 -0.73 12.99 6.78
C PRO A 169 -0.68 14.14 7.78
N GLU A 170 -0.52 13.87 9.08
CA GLU A 170 -0.43 14.89 10.10
C GLU A 170 0.82 15.75 9.92
N GLN A 171 1.99 15.12 9.75
CA GLN A 171 3.22 15.86 9.47
C GLN A 171 3.23 16.49 8.08
N THR A 172 2.55 15.87 7.13
CA THR A 172 2.36 16.44 5.79
C THR A 172 1.54 17.73 5.85
N GLU A 173 0.47 17.79 6.64
CA GLU A 173 -0.30 19.00 6.85
C GLU A 173 0.54 20.12 7.47
N VAL A 174 1.41 19.80 8.43
CA VAL A 174 2.36 20.77 9.02
C VAL A 174 3.35 21.27 7.95
N LEU A 175 3.92 20.37 7.16
CA LEU A 175 4.88 20.69 6.10
C LEU A 175 4.24 21.59 5.03
N TYR A 176 3.07 21.18 4.53
CA TYR A 176 2.35 21.94 3.49
C TYR A 176 1.88 23.30 4.01
N GLY A 177 1.41 23.35 5.26
CA GLY A 177 1.04 24.62 5.91
C GLY A 177 2.21 25.60 5.97
N LYS A 178 3.42 25.13 6.32
CA LYS A 178 4.65 25.94 6.30
C LYS A 178 5.03 26.39 4.90
N ALA A 179 5.03 25.47 3.92
CA ALA A 179 5.36 25.78 2.53
C ALA A 179 4.42 26.84 1.96
N ILE A 180 3.11 26.68 2.15
CA ILE A 180 2.09 27.63 1.68
C ILE A 180 2.23 28.99 2.40
N LYS A 181 2.57 28.99 3.69
CA LYS A 181 2.84 30.22 4.43
C LYS A 181 4.06 30.97 3.88
N TYR A 182 5.16 30.25 3.59
CA TYR A 182 6.37 30.85 3.04
C TYR A 182 6.19 31.33 1.60
N ALA A 183 5.35 30.67 0.81
CA ALA A 183 5.01 31.12 -0.54
C ALA A 183 4.24 32.45 -0.56
N ASP A 184 3.65 32.86 0.57
CA ASP A 184 2.96 34.16 0.78
C ASP A 184 1.97 34.52 -0.33
N LEU A 185 1.21 33.55 -0.82
CA LEU A 185 0.26 33.70 -1.92
C LEU A 185 -0.87 34.67 -1.59
N LYS A 186 -1.16 35.63 -2.49
CA LYS A 186 -2.15 36.69 -2.36
C LYS A 186 -3.34 36.51 -3.30
N LYS A 187 -3.60 35.31 -3.81
CA LYS A 187 -4.65 34.98 -4.79
C LYS A 187 -4.48 35.64 -6.17
N LYS A 188 -3.30 36.11 -6.48
CA LYS A 188 -2.94 36.74 -7.77
C LYS A 188 -1.94 35.91 -8.54
N GLU A 189 -1.19 35.05 -7.84
CA GLU A 189 -0.10 34.27 -8.36
C GLU A 189 -0.63 32.97 -9.00
N THR A 190 0.00 32.57 -10.11
CA THR A 190 -0.15 31.24 -10.69
C THR A 190 0.91 30.35 -10.06
N VAL A 191 0.50 29.22 -9.51
CA VAL A 191 1.38 28.21 -8.91
C VAL A 191 1.55 27.03 -9.86
N ILE A 192 2.81 26.64 -10.08
CA ILE A 192 3.16 25.45 -10.86
C ILE A 192 3.71 24.40 -9.92
N ASP A 193 3.05 23.24 -9.89
CA ASP A 193 3.51 22.04 -9.17
C ASP A 193 4.15 21.10 -10.21
N ALA A 194 5.47 21.19 -10.38
CA ALA A 194 6.19 20.54 -11.48
C ALA A 194 6.30 19.01 -11.34
N TYR A 195 6.24 18.49 -10.13
CA TYR A 195 6.31 17.05 -9.83
C TYR A 195 5.09 16.62 -9.00
N CYS A 196 3.92 17.02 -9.44
CA CYS A 196 2.68 17.05 -8.66
C CYS A 196 2.20 15.67 -8.15
N GLY A 197 2.55 14.57 -8.78
CA GLY A 197 1.95 13.27 -8.45
C GLY A 197 0.43 13.33 -8.57
N ILE A 198 -0.29 13.10 -7.46
CA ILE A 198 -1.75 13.31 -7.41
C ILE A 198 -2.15 14.74 -7.02
N GLY A 199 -1.21 15.67 -7.02
CA GLY A 199 -1.43 17.10 -6.84
C GLY A 199 -1.66 17.53 -5.39
N THR A 200 -1.15 16.80 -4.40
CA THR A 200 -1.52 17.06 -2.99
C THR A 200 -1.14 18.45 -2.52
N ILE A 201 0.06 18.95 -2.80
CA ILE A 201 0.49 20.28 -2.36
C ILE A 201 -0.17 21.39 -3.20
N GLY A 202 -0.26 21.20 -4.53
CA GLY A 202 -0.93 22.15 -5.41
C GLY A 202 -2.40 22.35 -5.05
N ILE A 203 -3.13 21.24 -4.82
CA ILE A 203 -4.53 21.29 -4.40
C ILE A 203 -4.68 21.89 -2.99
N ALA A 204 -3.76 21.59 -2.05
CA ALA A 204 -3.77 22.20 -0.73
C ALA A 204 -3.57 23.74 -0.79
N ALA A 205 -2.76 24.21 -1.75
CA ALA A 205 -2.49 25.63 -1.96
C ALA A 205 -3.61 26.36 -2.76
N SER A 206 -4.52 25.63 -3.41
CA SER A 206 -5.49 26.16 -4.38
C SER A 206 -6.40 27.26 -3.85
N ASP A 207 -6.70 27.29 -2.54
CA ASP A 207 -7.52 28.33 -1.94
C ASP A 207 -6.79 29.67 -1.85
N ARG A 208 -5.46 29.71 -2.04
CA ARG A 208 -4.58 30.87 -1.97
C ARG A 208 -3.91 31.24 -3.28
N ALA A 209 -4.07 30.45 -4.33
CA ALA A 209 -3.58 30.69 -5.67
C ALA A 209 -4.70 31.20 -6.60
N LYS A 210 -4.30 31.69 -7.81
CA LYS A 210 -5.23 32.05 -8.87
C LYS A 210 -5.62 30.82 -9.68
#